data_0ee39b9818e8030451d4d80cba50aded
#
_entry.id   0ee39b9818e8030451d4d80cba50aded
#
_cell.length_a   1.000
_cell.length_b   1.000
_cell.length_c   1.000
_cell.angle_alpha   90.00
_cell.angle_beta   90.00
_cell.angle_gamma   90.00
#
_symmetry.space_group_name_H-M   'P 1'
#
loop_
_entity.id
_entity.type
_entity.pdbx_description
1 polymer ?
#
loop_
_entity_poly.entity_id
_entity_poly.type
_entity_poly.pdbx_seq_one_letter_code
_entity_poly.pdbx_strand_id
1 'polypeptide(L)'
;EMRPEFHARYSAVSRRYSYYVGTDGAAHSPFRRKWEWPVRSSIDRPSLDDAPAALLGDHCFRAFSVHGTAPPDDEHRCIVRCAQWCDRPGGLVFEIEANRFLHHMVRFVVGTMIDVATGRRDRSDIARLLLAPDNSEVSPPAPAHALFLDRVEYPEELYLVSA
;
A
#
# COMPACT_ATOMS: atom_id res chain seq x y z
N GLU A 1 20.47 2.17 20.61
CA GLU A 1 20.02 3.38 21.28
C GLU A 1 19.93 4.53 20.27
N MET A 2 19.00 5.48 20.46
CA MET A 2 18.76 6.57 19.48
C MET A 2 19.19 7.90 20.11
N ARG A 3 19.58 8.85 19.23
CA ARG A 3 19.93 10.22 19.65
C ARG A 3 18.71 10.97 20.19
N PRO A 4 18.88 12.00 21.05
CA PRO A 4 17.77 12.75 21.66
C PRO A 4 16.84 13.44 20.66
N GLU A 5 17.34 13.85 19.49
CA GLU A 5 16.56 14.48 18.41
C GLU A 5 15.71 13.50 17.60
N PHE A 6 15.82 12.18 17.85
CA PHE A 6 15.05 11.16 17.16
C PHE A 6 13.55 11.29 17.43
N HIS A 7 12.78 11.20 16.35
CA HIS A 7 11.33 11.12 16.42
C HIS A 7 10.83 9.97 15.54
N ALA A 8 10.18 8.96 16.13
CA ALA A 8 9.78 7.72 15.45
C ALA A 8 8.97 7.94 14.15
N ARG A 9 8.15 8.99 14.05
CA ARG A 9 7.36 9.29 12.86
C ARG A 9 8.10 10.17 11.86
N TYR A 10 8.73 11.26 12.34
CA TYR A 10 9.28 12.31 11.46
C TYR A 10 10.70 12.01 11.00
N SER A 11 11.48 11.27 11.79
CA SER A 11 12.83 10.88 11.39
C SER A 11 12.89 9.70 10.42
N ALA A 12 11.77 9.02 10.18
CA ALA A 12 11.74 7.87 9.27
C ALA A 12 11.91 8.31 7.81
N VAL A 13 12.81 7.64 7.08
CA VAL A 13 13.13 7.89 5.66
C VAL A 13 12.49 6.89 4.72
N SER A 14 12.07 5.74 5.23
CA SER A 14 11.33 4.71 4.49
C SER A 14 10.38 3.95 5.40
N ARG A 15 9.28 3.48 4.84
CA ARG A 15 8.33 2.53 5.44
C ARG A 15 7.99 1.47 4.43
N ARG A 16 7.93 0.20 4.89
CA ARG A 16 7.43 -0.92 4.10
C ARG A 16 6.17 -1.47 4.74
N TYR A 17 5.18 -1.70 3.89
CA TYR A 17 3.93 -2.35 4.26
C TYR A 17 3.74 -3.63 3.47
N SER A 18 3.11 -4.62 4.12
CA SER A 18 2.59 -5.83 3.49
C SER A 18 1.08 -5.90 3.66
N TYR A 19 0.38 -6.23 2.57
CA TYR A 19 -1.06 -6.45 2.58
C TYR A 19 -1.38 -7.88 2.13
N TYR A 20 -2.07 -8.62 2.98
CA TYR A 20 -2.32 -10.05 2.77
C TYR A 20 -3.70 -10.30 2.17
N VAL A 21 -3.73 -11.10 1.08
CA VAL A 21 -4.95 -11.53 0.38
C VAL A 21 -5.01 -13.05 0.42
N GLY A 22 -6.11 -13.59 0.93
CA GLY A 22 -6.38 -15.03 0.90
C GLY A 22 -7.23 -15.40 -0.32
N THR A 23 -6.80 -16.41 -1.08
CA THR A 23 -7.46 -16.83 -2.32
C THR A 23 -7.97 -18.27 -2.29
N ASP A 24 -7.62 -19.04 -1.25
CA ASP A 24 -8.10 -20.41 -1.05
C ASP A 24 -9.37 -20.47 -0.19
N GLY A 25 -9.99 -21.66 -0.13
CA GLY A 25 -11.20 -21.86 0.68
C GLY A 25 -11.01 -21.62 2.18
N ALA A 26 -9.80 -21.81 2.70
CA ALA A 26 -9.48 -21.62 4.12
C ALA A 26 -9.33 -20.14 4.51
N ALA A 27 -9.20 -19.21 3.54
CA ALA A 27 -9.11 -17.78 3.79
C ALA A 27 -10.32 -17.22 4.57
N HIS A 28 -11.49 -17.85 4.41
CA HIS A 28 -12.72 -17.47 5.11
C HIS A 28 -12.81 -17.97 6.54
N SER A 29 -11.88 -18.81 6.99
CA SER A 29 -11.89 -19.33 8.35
C SER A 29 -11.75 -18.20 9.38
N PRO A 30 -12.34 -18.32 10.58
CA PRO A 30 -12.20 -17.33 11.65
C PRO A 30 -10.76 -17.05 12.07
N PHE A 31 -9.87 -18.03 11.83
CA PHE A 31 -8.45 -17.94 12.19
C PHE A 31 -7.65 -17.09 11.21
N ARG A 32 -7.93 -17.18 9.90
CA ARG A 32 -7.18 -16.49 8.85
C ARG A 32 -7.78 -15.13 8.50
N ARG A 33 -9.11 -15.00 8.40
CA ARG A 33 -9.78 -13.75 8.02
C ARG A 33 -9.50 -12.55 8.93
N LYS A 34 -8.83 -12.76 10.06
CA LYS A 34 -8.37 -11.67 10.95
C LYS A 34 -7.10 -11.00 10.45
N TRP A 35 -6.35 -11.68 9.59
CA TRP A 35 -5.00 -11.29 9.19
C TRP A 35 -4.83 -11.16 7.67
N GLU A 36 -5.85 -11.53 6.91
CA GLU A 36 -5.87 -11.44 5.46
C GLU A 36 -7.27 -11.10 4.94
N TRP A 37 -7.32 -10.48 3.78
CA TRP A 37 -8.57 -10.20 3.08
C TRP A 37 -8.96 -11.39 2.22
N PRO A 38 -10.04 -12.14 2.50
CA PRO A 38 -10.48 -13.24 1.66
C PRO A 38 -11.14 -12.70 0.39
N VAL A 39 -10.55 -12.97 -0.77
CA VAL A 39 -11.08 -12.60 -2.08
C VAL A 39 -11.62 -13.85 -2.75
N ARG A 40 -12.94 -13.84 -3.06
CA ARG A 40 -13.64 -14.98 -3.69
C ARG A 40 -13.62 -14.95 -5.22
N SER A 41 -13.45 -13.77 -5.80
CA SER A 41 -13.44 -13.61 -7.25
C SER A 41 -12.16 -14.21 -7.83
N SER A 42 -12.28 -14.75 -9.05
CA SER A 42 -11.11 -15.12 -9.82
C SER A 42 -10.23 -13.90 -10.05
N ILE A 43 -8.95 -14.03 -9.79
CA ILE A 43 -7.93 -12.97 -9.96
C ILE A 43 -7.18 -13.26 -11.27
N ASP A 44 -7.25 -12.31 -12.21
CA ASP A 44 -6.38 -12.31 -13.38
C ASP A 44 -4.95 -11.91 -12.94
N ARG A 45 -4.10 -12.94 -12.80
CA ARG A 45 -2.75 -12.75 -12.27
C ARG A 45 -1.90 -11.81 -13.11
N PRO A 46 -1.88 -11.90 -14.47
CA PRO A 46 -1.14 -10.95 -15.28
C PRO A 46 -1.53 -9.50 -15.03
N SER A 47 -2.83 -9.20 -14.96
CA SER A 47 -3.30 -7.83 -14.63
C SER A 47 -2.86 -7.38 -13.25
N LEU A 48 -2.86 -8.29 -12.26
CA LEU A 48 -2.45 -7.98 -10.91
C LEU A 48 -0.94 -7.71 -10.82
N ASP A 49 -0.13 -8.49 -11.53
CA ASP A 49 1.34 -8.36 -11.51
C ASP A 49 1.85 -7.11 -12.25
N ASP A 50 1.13 -6.68 -13.29
CA ASP A 50 1.47 -5.47 -14.05
C ASP A 50 1.07 -4.18 -13.32
N ALA A 51 0.03 -4.23 -12.49
CA ALA A 51 -0.59 -3.06 -11.85
C ALA A 51 0.40 -2.22 -10.99
N PRO A 52 1.30 -2.81 -10.19
CA PRO A 52 2.23 -2.06 -9.35
C PRO A 52 3.23 -1.19 -10.11
N ALA A 53 3.54 -1.51 -11.37
CA ALA A 53 4.51 -0.77 -12.16
C ALA A 53 4.16 0.72 -12.30
N ALA A 54 2.87 1.05 -12.38
CA ALA A 54 2.39 2.43 -12.47
C ALA A 54 2.60 3.24 -11.18
N LEU A 55 2.84 2.59 -10.04
CA LEU A 55 3.02 3.24 -8.75
C LEU A 55 4.47 3.67 -8.49
N LEU A 56 5.44 3.07 -9.22
CA LEU A 56 6.87 3.29 -8.96
C LEU A 56 7.29 4.71 -9.32
N GLY A 57 8.15 5.30 -8.47
CA GLY A 57 8.66 6.65 -8.67
C GLY A 57 7.92 7.70 -7.84
N ASP A 58 8.05 8.96 -8.25
CA ASP A 58 7.49 10.12 -7.57
C ASP A 58 6.15 10.52 -8.19
N HIS A 59 5.06 10.25 -7.49
CA HIS A 59 3.70 10.53 -7.95
C HIS A 59 2.88 11.28 -6.91
N CYS A 60 1.83 11.97 -7.39
CA CYS A 60 0.77 12.51 -6.54
C CYS A 60 -0.27 11.42 -6.24
N PHE A 61 -0.40 11.03 -4.98
CA PHE A 61 -1.35 10.02 -4.52
C PHE A 61 -2.62 10.61 -3.92
N ARG A 62 -3.02 11.81 -4.33
CA ARG A 62 -4.21 12.49 -3.81
C ARG A 62 -5.47 11.64 -3.92
N ALA A 63 -5.70 11.02 -5.08
CA ALA A 63 -6.85 10.12 -5.28
C ALA A 63 -6.82 8.87 -4.38
N PHE A 64 -5.65 8.43 -3.99
CA PHE A 64 -5.47 7.28 -3.08
C PHE A 64 -5.38 7.69 -1.60
N SER A 65 -5.92 8.85 -1.22
CA SER A 65 -5.89 9.33 0.17
C SER A 65 -7.26 9.76 0.66
N VAL A 66 -7.45 9.74 1.98
CA VAL A 66 -8.67 10.26 2.59
C VAL A 66 -8.66 11.78 2.50
N HIS A 67 -9.71 12.36 1.92
CA HIS A 67 -9.86 13.80 1.76
C HIS A 67 -9.74 14.54 3.10
N GLY A 68 -9.02 15.68 3.10
CA GLY A 68 -8.89 16.55 4.28
C GLY A 68 -7.96 16.01 5.39
N THR A 69 -7.23 14.91 5.18
CA THR A 69 -6.30 14.36 6.19
C THR A 69 -4.85 14.80 6.02
N ALA A 70 -4.50 15.34 4.87
CA ALA A 70 -3.20 15.98 4.63
C ALA A 70 -3.28 17.49 4.92
N PRO A 71 -2.16 18.15 5.30
CA PRO A 71 -2.11 19.61 5.38
C PRO A 71 -2.55 20.28 4.09
N PRO A 72 -3.10 21.52 4.14
CA PRO A 72 -3.62 22.20 2.94
C PRO A 72 -2.55 22.46 1.85
N ASP A 73 -1.30 22.61 2.26
CA ASP A 73 -0.11 22.83 1.42
C ASP A 73 0.58 21.52 0.98
N ASP A 74 0.05 20.35 1.37
CA ASP A 74 0.61 19.06 1.00
C ASP A 74 0.27 18.73 -0.45
N GLU A 75 1.29 18.58 -1.30
CA GLU A 75 1.15 18.16 -2.69
C GLU A 75 0.74 16.69 -2.86
N HIS A 76 0.58 15.94 -1.78
CA HIS A 76 0.23 14.52 -1.77
C HIS A 76 1.25 13.63 -2.50
N ARG A 77 2.49 14.11 -2.64
CA ARG A 77 3.55 13.36 -3.33
C ARG A 77 4.18 12.34 -2.42
N CYS A 78 4.39 11.14 -2.99
CA CYS A 78 5.11 10.04 -2.35
C CYS A 78 6.05 9.41 -3.38
N ILE A 79 7.23 9.01 -2.92
CA ILE A 79 8.21 8.31 -3.75
C ILE A 79 8.14 6.82 -3.41
N VAL A 80 7.53 6.05 -4.28
CA VAL A 80 7.43 4.58 -4.16
C VAL A 80 8.69 3.95 -4.75
N ARG A 81 9.43 3.20 -3.93
CA ARG A 81 10.68 2.54 -4.30
C ARG A 81 10.49 1.09 -4.71
N CYS A 82 9.52 0.43 -4.11
CA CYS A 82 9.16 -0.96 -4.39
C CYS A 82 7.64 -1.11 -4.31
N ALA A 83 7.07 -1.84 -5.26
CA ALA A 83 5.68 -2.26 -5.23
C ALA A 83 5.56 -3.56 -6.02
N GLN A 84 5.10 -4.65 -5.39
CA GLN A 84 5.00 -5.95 -6.04
C GLN A 84 4.00 -6.88 -5.37
N TRP A 85 3.45 -7.81 -6.15
CA TRP A 85 2.69 -8.94 -5.65
C TRP A 85 3.56 -10.19 -5.61
N CYS A 86 3.52 -10.91 -4.50
CA CYS A 86 4.24 -12.16 -4.31
C CYS A 86 3.26 -13.28 -3.95
N ASP A 87 3.59 -14.51 -4.41
CA ASP A 87 2.85 -15.71 -4.00
C ASP A 87 3.21 -16.11 -2.57
N ARG A 88 2.22 -16.63 -1.85
CA ARG A 88 2.40 -17.26 -0.56
C ARG A 88 1.44 -18.45 -0.40
N PRO A 89 1.69 -19.37 0.52
CA PRO A 89 0.74 -20.47 0.79
C PRO A 89 -0.66 -19.93 1.11
N GLY A 90 -1.64 -20.33 0.29
CA GLY A 90 -3.05 -19.98 0.44
C GLY A 90 -3.45 -18.58 -0.03
N GLY A 91 -2.57 -17.83 -0.72
CA GLY A 91 -2.94 -16.52 -1.22
C GLY A 91 -1.78 -15.71 -1.76
N LEU A 92 -1.91 -14.39 -1.64
CA LEU A 92 -0.98 -13.40 -2.17
C LEU A 92 -0.59 -12.41 -1.08
N VAL A 93 0.56 -11.77 -1.24
CA VAL A 93 0.96 -10.60 -0.46
C VAL A 93 1.38 -9.47 -1.39
N PHE A 94 0.87 -8.29 -1.14
CA PHE A 94 1.33 -7.06 -1.78
C PHE A 94 2.34 -6.37 -0.86
N GLU A 95 3.53 -6.14 -1.35
CA GLU A 95 4.58 -5.40 -0.66
C GLU A 95 4.77 -4.03 -1.31
N ILE A 96 4.84 -2.98 -0.49
CA ILE A 96 5.08 -1.63 -0.97
C ILE A 96 6.01 -0.89 -0.01
N GLU A 97 7.00 -0.18 -0.59
CA GLU A 97 7.94 0.65 0.14
C GLU A 97 7.98 2.06 -0.44
N ALA A 98 7.87 3.07 0.43
CA ALA A 98 7.93 4.48 0.05
C ALA A 98 8.56 5.35 1.13
N ASN A 99 8.96 6.57 0.76
CA ASN A 99 9.45 7.58 1.69
C ASN A 99 8.38 7.99 2.72
N ARG A 100 7.12 8.03 2.31
CA ARG A 100 5.94 8.30 3.15
C ARG A 100 4.70 7.67 2.56
N PHE A 101 3.65 7.59 3.38
CA PHE A 101 2.32 7.18 2.94
C PHE A 101 1.28 8.17 3.45
N LEU A 102 0.26 8.41 2.62
CA LEU A 102 -0.93 9.18 2.99
C LEU A 102 -1.93 8.28 3.73
N HIS A 103 -2.91 8.92 4.38
CA HIS A 103 -3.93 8.20 5.13
C HIS A 103 -4.74 7.27 4.22
N HIS A 104 -4.78 5.99 4.54
CA HIS A 104 -5.38 4.88 3.79
C HIS A 104 -4.76 4.59 2.41
N MET A 105 -3.67 5.24 2.01
CA MET A 105 -3.09 5.12 0.66
C MET A 105 -2.92 3.65 0.22
N VAL A 106 -2.22 2.83 0.99
CA VAL A 106 -1.99 1.42 0.62
C VAL A 106 -3.30 0.66 0.44
N ARG A 107 -4.31 0.93 1.27
CA ARG A 107 -5.60 0.26 1.19
C ARG A 107 -6.39 0.66 -0.08
N PHE A 108 -6.38 1.93 -0.47
CA PHE A 108 -6.99 2.38 -1.73
C PHE A 108 -6.28 1.78 -2.95
N VAL A 109 -4.95 1.76 -2.93
CA VAL A 109 -4.12 1.13 -3.98
C VAL A 109 -4.46 -0.36 -4.12
N VAL A 110 -4.47 -1.11 -3.02
CA VAL A 110 -4.80 -2.54 -3.04
C VAL A 110 -6.24 -2.78 -3.50
N GLY A 111 -7.22 -2.01 -3.00
CA GLY A 111 -8.61 -2.13 -3.44
C GLY A 111 -8.76 -1.94 -4.95
N THR A 112 -8.09 -0.92 -5.49
CA THR A 112 -8.10 -0.63 -6.94
C THR A 112 -7.41 -1.74 -7.75
N MET A 113 -6.25 -2.25 -7.31
CA MET A 113 -5.57 -3.35 -8.01
C MET A 113 -6.40 -4.64 -8.02
N ILE A 114 -7.07 -4.96 -6.91
CA ILE A 114 -7.97 -6.12 -6.86
C ILE A 114 -9.19 -5.92 -7.78
N ASP A 115 -9.73 -4.71 -7.87
CA ASP A 115 -10.82 -4.40 -8.81
C ASP A 115 -10.37 -4.52 -10.27
N VAL A 116 -9.15 -4.12 -10.60
CA VAL A 116 -8.55 -4.35 -11.92
C VAL A 116 -8.40 -5.85 -12.19
N ALA A 117 -7.79 -6.58 -11.27
CA ALA A 117 -7.52 -8.00 -11.45
C ALA A 117 -8.79 -8.90 -11.45
N THR A 118 -9.91 -8.38 -10.95
CA THR A 118 -11.22 -9.07 -11.00
C THR A 118 -12.11 -8.56 -12.12
N GLY A 119 -11.60 -7.70 -13.02
CA GLY A 119 -12.32 -7.19 -14.20
C GLY A 119 -13.38 -6.14 -13.88
N ARG A 120 -13.39 -5.57 -12.68
CA ARG A 120 -14.30 -4.47 -12.30
C ARG A 120 -13.80 -3.10 -12.75
N ARG A 121 -12.54 -3.01 -13.12
CA ARG A 121 -11.86 -1.78 -13.62
C ARG A 121 -10.89 -2.11 -14.73
N ASP A 122 -10.61 -1.11 -15.56
CA ASP A 122 -9.59 -1.22 -16.61
C ASP A 122 -8.18 -1.22 -16.05
N ARG A 123 -7.25 -1.91 -16.74
CA ARG A 123 -5.82 -1.95 -16.36
C ARG A 123 -5.18 -0.56 -16.31
N SER A 124 -5.62 0.36 -17.18
CA SER A 124 -5.13 1.74 -17.24
C SER A 124 -5.58 2.63 -16.08
N ASP A 125 -6.55 2.20 -15.28
CA ASP A 125 -7.16 3.04 -14.24
C ASP A 125 -6.18 3.46 -13.16
N ILE A 126 -5.19 2.63 -12.81
CA ILE A 126 -4.21 3.02 -11.78
C ILE A 126 -3.40 4.24 -12.22
N ALA A 127 -2.88 4.22 -13.45
CA ALA A 127 -2.13 5.36 -14.00
C ALA A 127 -3.02 6.61 -14.16
N ARG A 128 -4.27 6.43 -14.58
CA ARG A 128 -5.26 7.51 -14.70
C ARG A 128 -5.58 8.13 -13.34
N LEU A 129 -5.77 7.33 -12.31
CA LEU A 129 -6.10 7.79 -10.95
C LEU A 129 -4.94 8.54 -10.27
N LEU A 130 -3.68 8.26 -10.62
CA LEU A 130 -2.55 9.07 -10.15
C LEU A 130 -2.59 10.52 -10.64
N LEU A 131 -3.35 10.80 -11.71
CA LEU A 131 -3.59 12.14 -12.25
C LEU A 131 -4.91 12.75 -11.80
N ALA A 132 -5.75 12.00 -11.07
CA ALA A 132 -7.06 12.47 -10.65
C ALA A 132 -6.98 13.50 -9.51
N PRO A 133 -7.88 14.49 -9.48
CA PRO A 133 -7.83 15.59 -8.51
C PRO A 133 -8.28 15.19 -7.09
N ASP A 134 -9.03 14.10 -6.97
CA ASP A 134 -9.59 13.62 -5.71
C ASP A 134 -9.85 12.11 -5.74
N ASN A 135 -10.43 11.57 -4.68
CA ASN A 135 -10.71 10.14 -4.49
C ASN A 135 -12.14 9.71 -4.87
N SER A 136 -12.87 10.51 -5.62
CA SER A 136 -14.27 10.23 -6.00
C SER A 136 -14.41 8.99 -6.89
N GLU A 137 -13.39 8.71 -7.70
CA GLU A 137 -13.40 7.61 -8.66
C GLU A 137 -12.57 6.39 -8.22
N VAL A 138 -11.82 6.47 -7.11
CA VAL A 138 -11.00 5.36 -6.65
C VAL A 138 -11.86 4.23 -6.06
N SER A 139 -11.40 3.00 -6.15
CA SER A 139 -12.08 1.87 -5.50
C SER A 139 -12.15 2.04 -3.99
N PRO A 140 -13.16 1.48 -3.31
CA PRO A 140 -13.19 1.47 -1.85
C PRO A 140 -11.89 0.94 -1.25
N PRO A 141 -11.45 1.49 -0.10
CA PRO A 141 -10.22 1.03 0.53
C PRO A 141 -10.36 -0.41 1.00
N ALA A 142 -9.40 -1.25 0.68
CA ALA A 142 -9.32 -2.63 1.14
C ALA A 142 -9.40 -2.74 2.67
N PRO A 143 -9.88 -3.85 3.26
CA PRO A 143 -10.05 -4.02 4.70
C PRO A 143 -8.76 -3.73 5.50
N ALA A 144 -8.87 -3.03 6.62
CA ALA A 144 -7.71 -2.58 7.39
C ALA A 144 -6.93 -3.71 8.08
N HIS A 145 -7.61 -4.79 8.46
CA HIS A 145 -7.06 -5.89 9.26
C HIS A 145 -5.98 -6.71 8.55
N ALA A 146 -5.88 -6.58 7.23
CA ALA A 146 -4.91 -7.30 6.42
C ALA A 146 -3.64 -6.49 6.08
N LEU A 147 -3.53 -5.25 6.59
CA LEU A 147 -2.40 -4.35 6.36
C LEU A 147 -1.46 -4.37 7.56
N PHE A 148 -0.16 -4.58 7.32
CA PHE A 148 0.89 -4.62 8.32
C PHE A 148 2.02 -3.66 7.96
N LEU A 149 2.54 -2.95 8.96
CA LEU A 149 3.78 -2.19 8.86
C LEU A 149 4.94 -3.16 9.17
N ASP A 150 5.71 -3.52 8.16
CA ASP A 150 6.79 -4.49 8.30
C ASP A 150 8.11 -3.87 8.72
N ARG A 151 8.40 -2.68 8.15
CA ARG A 151 9.71 -2.06 8.36
C ARG A 151 9.61 -0.54 8.34
N VAL A 152 10.38 0.09 9.21
CA VAL A 152 10.65 1.53 9.19
C VAL A 152 12.15 1.73 9.20
N GLU A 153 12.65 2.55 8.29
CA GLU A 153 14.06 2.90 8.21
C GLU A 153 14.29 4.32 8.68
N TYR A 154 15.40 4.50 9.36
CA TYR A 154 15.86 5.79 9.87
C TYR A 154 17.26 6.07 9.38
N PRO A 155 17.68 7.35 9.25
CA PRO A 155 19.05 7.73 8.94
C PRO A 155 20.04 7.12 9.93
N GLU A 156 21.18 6.61 9.42
CA GLU A 156 22.20 5.97 10.25
C GLU A 156 22.77 6.89 11.32
N GLU A 157 22.86 8.18 11.03
CA GLU A 157 23.35 9.21 11.97
C GLU A 157 22.49 9.38 13.23
N LEU A 158 21.25 8.88 13.24
CA LEU A 158 20.37 8.91 14.40
C LEU A 158 20.58 7.74 15.37
N TYR A 159 21.36 6.74 14.96
CA TYR A 159 21.75 5.65 15.86
C TYR A 159 22.96 6.04 16.69
N LEU A 160 22.91 5.80 18.01
CA LEU A 160 24.10 5.84 18.84
C LEU A 160 24.92 4.59 18.56
N VAL A 161 26.09 4.75 17.96
CA VAL A 161 27.03 3.65 17.78
C VAL A 161 27.49 3.22 19.17
N SER A 162 27.22 1.98 19.55
CA SER A 162 27.81 1.39 20.75
C SER A 162 29.31 1.25 20.49
N ALA A 163 30.13 1.99 21.26
CA ALA A 163 31.57 1.86 21.23
C ALA A 163 32.02 0.49 21.76
#